data_f3d2052e837b26b309d5895a2e4a07c1
#
_entry.id   f3d2052e837b26b309d5895a2e4a07c1
#
_cell.length_a   1.000
_cell.length_b   1.000
_cell.length_c   1.000
_cell.angle_alpha   90.00
_cell.angle_beta   90.00
_cell.angle_gamma   90.00
#
_symmetry.space_group_name_H-M   'P 1'
#
loop_
_entity.id
_entity.type
_entity.pdbx_description
1 polymer ?
#
loop_
_entity_poly.entity_id
_entity_poly.type
_entity_poly.pdbx_seq_one_letter_code
_entity_poly.pdbx_strand_id
1 'polypeptide(L)'
;MKGLVLSGGGLKGAYQIGAYKALKKLKYDFQIVTGTSIGAINGAFITAKQYQKAVTLWENAQIDFLFTEKLNENLIVLEYIRNMIENKGMNVEALKSNINKYLSKKKFFKSEIKYGLVTVNKKTLKPKYISKEELNEDNLVDYLMASSCFYPVFQSKKIENDEYVDGGYHDNMPIDFAIKLGADEIIAIDLEAIGIRKKVQGKAKIKYIRPNNNLGPEMIVSNKQIRKNLCYGYNDTMKAFNKLEGKKYTFKKNELEKYLKFYKDKYEQLARKKKKDYQLTKEELRRIIESTCTILKIDDTKIYTIKKINNIIKKQVEQKGFFKEELKNINKKKITFAINDKIALYISII
;
A
#
# COMPACT_ATOMS: atom_id res chain seq x y z
N MET A 1 -24.54 7.00 -0.57
CA MET A 1 -24.01 5.61 -0.42
C MET A 1 -22.49 5.66 -0.26
N LYS A 2 -21.95 4.75 0.57
CA LYS A 2 -20.49 4.67 0.79
C LYS A 2 -19.81 3.86 -0.31
N GLY A 3 -18.81 4.46 -0.94
CA GLY A 3 -17.98 3.86 -1.97
C GLY A 3 -16.58 3.52 -1.48
N LEU A 4 -16.03 2.40 -1.94
CA LEU A 4 -14.62 2.04 -1.83
C LEU A 4 -14.02 2.06 -3.22
N VAL A 5 -12.97 2.87 -3.40
CA VAL A 5 -12.25 2.97 -4.67
C VAL A 5 -10.83 2.43 -4.49
N LEU A 6 -10.43 1.52 -5.36
CA LEU A 6 -9.16 0.81 -5.31
C LEU A 6 -8.34 1.10 -6.57
N SER A 7 -7.18 1.75 -6.40
CA SER A 7 -6.31 2.03 -7.55
C SER A 7 -5.62 0.77 -8.10
N GLY A 8 -5.16 0.84 -9.33
CA GLY A 8 -4.20 -0.12 -9.87
C GLY A 8 -2.84 -0.03 -9.18
N GLY A 9 -1.97 -1.02 -9.40
CA GLY A 9 -0.62 -1.01 -8.86
C GLY A 9 0.03 -2.38 -8.62
N GLY A 10 -0.36 -3.40 -9.36
CA GLY A 10 0.28 -4.72 -9.36
C GLY A 10 0.41 -5.33 -7.96
N LEU A 11 1.59 -5.84 -7.62
CA LEU A 11 1.86 -6.52 -6.35
C LEU A 11 1.81 -5.61 -5.11
N LYS A 12 1.71 -4.29 -5.27
CA LYS A 12 1.39 -3.37 -4.17
C LYS A 12 -0.03 -3.58 -3.63
N GLY A 13 -0.91 -4.27 -4.35
CA GLY A 13 -2.31 -4.52 -4.00
C GLY A 13 -2.53 -5.21 -2.64
N ALA A 14 -1.54 -5.90 -2.09
CA ALA A 14 -1.57 -6.42 -0.72
C ALA A 14 -1.88 -5.32 0.31
N TYR A 15 -1.39 -4.09 0.09
CA TYR A 15 -1.70 -2.93 0.92
C TYR A 15 -3.21 -2.67 1.01
N GLN A 16 -3.95 -2.80 -0.09
CA GLN A 16 -5.40 -2.58 -0.13
C GLN A 16 -6.15 -3.58 0.76
N ILE A 17 -5.70 -4.83 0.78
CA ILE A 17 -6.29 -5.87 1.64
C ILE A 17 -6.00 -5.61 3.11
N GLY A 18 -4.80 -5.14 3.44
CA GLY A 18 -4.45 -4.66 4.78
C GLY A 18 -5.31 -3.46 5.20
N ALA A 19 -5.49 -2.48 4.32
CA ALA A 19 -6.36 -1.33 4.54
C ALA A 19 -7.81 -1.74 4.76
N TYR A 20 -8.33 -2.64 3.93
CA TYR A 20 -9.69 -3.16 4.09
C TYR A 20 -9.88 -3.91 5.42
N LYS A 21 -8.87 -4.64 5.91
CA LYS A 21 -8.88 -5.24 7.26
C LYS A 21 -9.12 -4.19 8.35
N ALA A 22 -8.45 -3.06 8.26
CA ALA A 22 -8.64 -1.97 9.22
C ALA A 22 -10.03 -1.35 9.08
N LEU A 23 -10.53 -1.13 7.86
CA LEU A 23 -11.88 -0.60 7.61
C LEU A 23 -12.95 -1.52 8.19
N LYS A 24 -12.82 -2.84 8.02
CA LYS A 24 -13.72 -3.81 8.68
C LYS A 24 -13.68 -3.69 10.20
N LYS A 25 -12.48 -3.58 10.79
CA LYS A 25 -12.35 -3.38 12.24
C LYS A 25 -13.01 -2.08 12.71
N LEU A 26 -13.01 -1.05 11.87
CA LEU A 26 -13.68 0.23 12.09
C LEU A 26 -15.18 0.19 11.77
N LYS A 27 -15.72 -0.98 11.40
CA LYS A 27 -17.13 -1.21 11.04
C LYS A 27 -17.60 -0.35 9.86
N TYR A 28 -16.72 -0.16 8.86
CA TYR A 28 -17.08 0.44 7.58
C TYR A 28 -17.72 -0.60 6.67
N ASP A 29 -18.94 -0.32 6.23
CA ASP A 29 -19.66 -1.09 5.22
C ASP A 29 -19.78 -0.25 3.95
N PHE A 30 -19.53 -0.87 2.81
CA PHE A 30 -19.57 -0.25 1.49
C PHE A 30 -20.71 -0.84 0.67
N GLN A 31 -21.45 0.05 -0.01
CA GLN A 31 -22.49 -0.31 -0.95
C GLN A 31 -21.98 -0.32 -2.40
N ILE A 32 -20.83 0.32 -2.63
CA ILE A 32 -20.23 0.45 -3.96
C ILE A 32 -18.73 0.15 -3.84
N VAL A 33 -18.20 -0.63 -4.77
CA VAL A 33 -16.76 -0.90 -4.92
C VAL A 33 -16.38 -0.69 -6.36
N THR A 34 -15.41 0.19 -6.63
CA THR A 34 -14.81 0.33 -7.96
C THR A 34 -13.31 0.14 -7.91
N GLY A 35 -12.73 -0.38 -8.98
CA GLY A 35 -11.30 -0.59 -9.03
C GLY A 35 -10.74 -0.72 -10.43
N THR A 36 -9.43 -0.55 -10.53
CA THR A 36 -8.66 -0.72 -11.76
C THR A 36 -7.53 -1.70 -11.52
N SER A 37 -7.24 -2.58 -12.49
CA SER A 37 -6.13 -3.53 -12.40
C SER A 37 -6.25 -4.42 -11.16
N ILE A 38 -5.19 -4.51 -10.35
CA ILE A 38 -5.23 -5.24 -9.08
C ILE A 38 -6.33 -4.73 -8.14
N GLY A 39 -6.69 -3.45 -8.23
CA GLY A 39 -7.82 -2.88 -7.49
C GLY A 39 -9.17 -3.46 -7.93
N ALA A 40 -9.34 -3.81 -9.20
CA ALA A 40 -10.52 -4.51 -9.69
C ALA A 40 -10.59 -5.93 -9.11
N ILE A 41 -9.47 -6.66 -9.09
CA ILE A 41 -9.39 -8.02 -8.52
C ILE A 41 -9.70 -7.99 -7.01
N ASN A 42 -9.01 -7.15 -6.25
CA ASN A 42 -9.25 -7.00 -4.81
C ASN A 42 -10.70 -6.57 -4.53
N GLY A 43 -11.23 -5.64 -5.36
CA GLY A 43 -12.60 -5.18 -5.30
C GLY A 43 -13.62 -6.31 -5.52
N ALA A 44 -13.36 -7.24 -6.43
CA ALA A 44 -14.22 -8.39 -6.66
C ALA A 44 -14.29 -9.31 -5.44
N PHE A 45 -13.15 -9.59 -4.76
CA PHE A 45 -13.14 -10.33 -3.51
C PHE A 45 -13.91 -9.64 -2.38
N ILE A 46 -13.77 -8.31 -2.29
CA ILE A 46 -14.49 -7.49 -1.29
C ILE A 46 -15.99 -7.53 -1.59
N THR A 47 -16.40 -7.34 -2.84
CA THR A 47 -17.79 -7.42 -3.29
C THR A 47 -18.39 -8.80 -2.98
N ALA A 48 -17.64 -9.87 -3.21
CA ALA A 48 -18.06 -11.24 -2.87
C ALA A 48 -18.08 -11.52 -1.35
N LYS A 49 -17.72 -10.55 -0.50
CA LYS A 49 -17.55 -10.70 0.96
C LYS A 49 -16.55 -11.81 1.33
N GLN A 50 -15.55 -12.04 0.46
CA GLN A 50 -14.54 -13.11 0.59
C GLN A 50 -13.17 -12.58 1.03
N TYR A 51 -13.16 -11.64 1.96
CA TYR A 51 -11.93 -11.01 2.46
C TYR A 51 -10.86 -12.05 2.89
N GLN A 52 -11.22 -13.12 3.61
CA GLN A 52 -10.24 -14.12 4.04
C GLN A 52 -9.60 -14.85 2.86
N LYS A 53 -10.34 -15.08 1.77
CA LYS A 53 -9.79 -15.65 0.54
C LYS A 53 -8.80 -14.71 -0.13
N ALA A 54 -9.08 -13.40 -0.11
CA ALA A 54 -8.13 -12.40 -0.58
C ALA A 54 -6.86 -12.37 0.27
N VAL A 55 -6.95 -12.47 1.60
CA VAL A 55 -5.77 -12.59 2.48
C VAL A 55 -4.96 -13.82 2.12
N THR A 56 -5.59 -15.00 2.04
CA THR A 56 -4.91 -16.26 1.66
C THR A 56 -4.23 -16.13 0.28
N LEU A 57 -4.91 -15.50 -0.67
CA LEU A 57 -4.36 -15.22 -1.99
C LEU A 57 -3.05 -14.44 -1.89
N TRP A 58 -3.03 -13.35 -1.13
CA TRP A 58 -1.87 -12.50 -0.98
C TRP A 58 -0.76 -13.11 -0.12
N GLU A 59 -1.08 -13.87 0.92
CA GLU A 59 -0.08 -14.56 1.76
C GLU A 59 0.64 -15.67 1.01
N ASN A 60 -0.06 -16.30 0.06
CA ASN A 60 0.49 -17.34 -0.82
C ASN A 60 1.02 -16.79 -2.15
N ALA A 61 0.94 -15.47 -2.38
CA ALA A 61 1.44 -14.85 -3.59
C ALA A 61 2.98 -14.97 -3.62
N GLN A 62 3.48 -15.95 -4.35
CA GLN A 62 4.88 -16.09 -4.75
C GLN A 62 5.05 -15.56 -6.17
N ILE A 63 6.27 -15.53 -6.69
CA ILE A 63 6.53 -15.15 -8.10
C ILE A 63 5.67 -16.01 -9.04
N ASP A 64 5.54 -17.29 -8.75
CA ASP A 64 4.68 -18.26 -9.46
C ASP A 64 3.18 -17.94 -9.39
N PHE A 65 2.80 -16.93 -8.59
CA PHE A 65 1.41 -16.50 -8.47
C PHE A 65 0.92 -15.72 -9.70
N LEU A 66 1.80 -14.93 -10.30
CA LEU A 66 1.50 -14.15 -11.50
C LEU A 66 1.83 -14.90 -12.77
N PHE A 67 2.88 -15.72 -12.75
CA PHE A 67 3.50 -16.31 -13.93
C PHE A 67 3.47 -17.83 -13.85
N THR A 68 3.23 -18.48 -14.98
CA THR A 68 3.35 -19.93 -15.14
C THR A 68 4.80 -20.41 -15.23
N GLU A 69 5.71 -19.53 -15.59
CA GLU A 69 7.12 -19.80 -15.76
C GLU A 69 7.88 -19.56 -14.46
N LYS A 70 8.80 -20.48 -14.10
CA LYS A 70 9.74 -20.27 -12.99
C LYS A 70 10.77 -19.23 -13.39
N LEU A 71 10.59 -17.99 -12.94
CA LEU A 71 11.53 -16.90 -13.20
C LEU A 71 12.73 -16.99 -12.25
N ASN A 72 13.93 -16.88 -12.78
CA ASN A 72 15.13 -16.75 -11.97
C ASN A 72 15.17 -15.34 -11.36
N GLU A 73 15.17 -15.22 -10.02
CA GLU A 73 15.16 -13.93 -9.33
C GLU A 73 16.30 -12.97 -9.78
N ASN A 74 17.44 -13.51 -10.22
CA ASN A 74 18.58 -12.72 -10.68
C ASN A 74 18.49 -12.28 -12.14
N LEU A 75 17.63 -12.91 -12.96
CA LEU A 75 17.48 -12.64 -14.39
C LEU A 75 16.10 -12.07 -14.75
N ILE A 76 15.25 -11.85 -13.76
CA ILE A 76 13.86 -11.44 -13.91
C ILE A 76 13.70 -10.25 -14.89
N VAL A 77 14.53 -9.23 -14.79
CA VAL A 77 14.43 -8.03 -15.65
C VAL A 77 14.76 -8.39 -17.12
N LEU A 78 15.75 -9.22 -17.35
CA LEU A 78 16.13 -9.67 -18.71
C LEU A 78 15.05 -10.59 -19.29
N GLU A 79 14.50 -11.48 -18.49
CA GLU A 79 13.40 -12.36 -18.89
C GLU A 79 12.13 -11.56 -19.21
N TYR A 80 11.83 -10.50 -18.44
CA TYR A 80 10.76 -9.56 -18.77
C TYR A 80 10.96 -8.91 -20.14
N ILE A 81 12.16 -8.37 -20.38
CA ILE A 81 12.48 -7.70 -21.64
C ILE A 81 12.40 -8.70 -22.80
N ARG A 82 12.95 -9.90 -22.64
CA ARG A 82 12.88 -10.96 -23.65
C ARG A 82 11.44 -11.35 -23.98
N ASN A 83 10.62 -11.63 -22.97
CA ASN A 83 9.21 -12.01 -23.17
C ASN A 83 8.38 -10.87 -23.77
N MET A 84 8.68 -9.62 -23.44
CA MET A 84 8.04 -8.46 -24.09
C MET A 84 8.30 -8.43 -25.59
N ILE A 85 9.54 -8.78 -26.01
CA ILE A 85 9.94 -8.74 -27.42
C ILE A 85 9.44 -9.99 -28.16
N GLU A 86 9.68 -11.18 -27.61
CA GLU A 86 9.42 -12.46 -28.31
C GLU A 86 7.93 -12.86 -28.28
N ASN A 87 7.25 -12.68 -27.15
CA ASN A 87 5.89 -13.19 -26.90
C ASN A 87 4.82 -12.10 -26.82
N LYS A 88 5.15 -10.85 -27.14
CA LYS A 88 4.24 -9.67 -26.97
C LYS A 88 3.68 -9.54 -25.55
N GLY A 89 4.48 -9.88 -24.56
CA GLY A 89 4.16 -9.83 -23.15
C GLY A 89 4.13 -11.19 -22.47
N MET A 90 4.19 -11.18 -21.14
CA MET A 90 4.15 -12.38 -20.31
C MET A 90 2.75 -12.94 -20.19
N ASN A 91 2.65 -14.24 -20.11
CA ASN A 91 1.39 -14.94 -19.88
C ASN A 91 0.98 -14.84 -18.39
N VAL A 92 -0.27 -14.48 -18.16
CA VAL A 92 -0.85 -14.29 -16.81
C VAL A 92 -1.95 -15.34 -16.49
N GLU A 93 -1.91 -16.51 -17.15
CA GLU A 93 -2.87 -17.59 -16.88
C GLU A 93 -2.79 -18.11 -15.44
N ALA A 94 -1.61 -18.05 -14.80
CA ALA A 94 -1.49 -18.37 -13.38
C ALA A 94 -2.36 -17.46 -12.50
N LEU A 95 -2.36 -16.16 -12.77
CA LEU A 95 -3.25 -15.22 -12.08
C LEU A 95 -4.72 -15.54 -12.33
N LYS A 96 -5.09 -15.83 -13.57
CA LYS A 96 -6.46 -16.25 -13.92
C LYS A 96 -6.88 -17.50 -13.16
N SER A 97 -6.02 -18.52 -13.12
CA SER A 97 -6.25 -19.78 -12.38
C SER A 97 -6.44 -19.51 -10.88
N ASN A 98 -5.60 -18.67 -10.30
CA ASN A 98 -5.71 -18.30 -8.89
C ASN A 98 -7.01 -17.53 -8.59
N ILE A 99 -7.42 -16.59 -9.45
CA ILE A 99 -8.70 -15.90 -9.29
C ILE A 99 -9.84 -16.91 -9.32
N ASN A 100 -9.88 -17.81 -10.30
CA ASN A 100 -10.92 -18.86 -10.40
C ASN A 100 -10.95 -19.78 -9.18
N LYS A 101 -9.80 -20.14 -8.61
CA LYS A 101 -9.67 -20.99 -7.44
C LYS A 101 -10.22 -20.34 -6.17
N TYR A 102 -9.98 -19.04 -5.98
CA TYR A 102 -10.27 -18.38 -4.71
C TYR A 102 -11.53 -17.51 -4.73
N LEU A 103 -11.92 -16.94 -5.89
CA LEU A 103 -13.10 -16.08 -6.03
C LEU A 103 -14.34 -16.90 -6.35
N SER A 104 -15.35 -16.86 -5.49
CA SER A 104 -16.66 -17.45 -5.78
C SER A 104 -17.50 -16.48 -6.59
N LYS A 105 -17.69 -16.76 -7.86
CA LYS A 105 -18.56 -15.99 -8.76
C LYS A 105 -19.99 -15.92 -8.22
N LYS A 106 -20.54 -17.04 -7.75
CA LYS A 106 -21.89 -17.10 -7.13
C LYS A 106 -22.02 -16.09 -5.96
N LYS A 107 -21.04 -15.99 -5.06
CA LYS A 107 -21.06 -15.01 -3.96
C LYS A 107 -20.93 -13.58 -4.48
N PHE A 108 -20.14 -13.35 -5.51
CA PHE A 108 -19.99 -12.05 -6.15
C PHE A 108 -21.33 -11.55 -6.70
N PHE A 109 -22.01 -12.37 -7.49
CA PHE A 109 -23.30 -11.97 -8.10
C PHE A 109 -24.44 -11.91 -7.08
N LYS A 110 -24.44 -12.74 -6.04
CA LYS A 110 -25.42 -12.67 -4.94
C LYS A 110 -25.27 -11.45 -4.03
N SER A 111 -24.12 -10.79 -4.05
CA SER A 111 -23.87 -9.62 -3.21
C SER A 111 -24.71 -8.43 -3.66
N GLU A 112 -25.21 -7.64 -2.72
CA GLU A 112 -25.91 -6.37 -2.99
C GLU A 112 -24.97 -5.21 -3.28
N ILE A 113 -23.65 -5.41 -3.09
CA ILE A 113 -22.65 -4.39 -3.37
C ILE A 113 -22.57 -4.16 -4.88
N LYS A 114 -22.78 -2.92 -5.31
CA LYS A 114 -22.52 -2.49 -6.68
C LYS A 114 -21.02 -2.56 -6.94
N TYR A 115 -20.66 -3.06 -8.10
CA TYR A 115 -19.26 -3.20 -8.46
C TYR A 115 -18.99 -2.56 -9.83
N GLY A 116 -17.79 -2.01 -10.00
CA GLY A 116 -17.33 -1.47 -11.26
C GLY A 116 -15.84 -1.64 -11.47
N LEU A 117 -15.43 -1.91 -12.70
CA LEU A 117 -14.04 -1.97 -13.12
C LEU A 117 -13.79 -1.16 -14.39
N VAL A 118 -12.52 -0.87 -14.66
CA VAL A 118 -12.11 -0.13 -15.86
C VAL A 118 -11.12 -0.96 -16.65
N THR A 119 -11.30 -0.98 -17.97
CA THR A 119 -10.31 -1.50 -18.93
C THR A 119 -10.25 -0.57 -20.14
N VAL A 120 -9.26 -0.73 -21.01
CA VAL A 120 -9.09 0.10 -22.21
C VAL A 120 -9.07 -0.78 -23.44
N ASN A 121 -9.89 -0.46 -24.46
CA ASN A 121 -9.82 -1.13 -25.75
C ASN A 121 -8.49 -0.79 -26.44
N LYS A 122 -7.70 -1.81 -26.74
CA LYS A 122 -6.33 -1.66 -27.26
C LYS A 122 -6.27 -0.95 -28.62
N LYS A 123 -7.25 -1.21 -29.49
CA LYS A 123 -7.28 -0.64 -30.84
C LYS A 123 -7.73 0.82 -30.85
N THR A 124 -8.78 1.13 -30.09
CA THR A 124 -9.38 2.47 -30.10
C THR A 124 -8.83 3.39 -29.02
N LEU A 125 -8.09 2.83 -28.04
CA LEU A 125 -7.60 3.49 -26.83
C LEU A 125 -8.71 4.12 -25.99
N LYS A 126 -9.97 3.75 -26.22
CA LYS A 126 -11.11 4.23 -25.44
C LYS A 126 -11.31 3.39 -24.18
N PRO A 127 -11.62 4.02 -23.04
CA PRO A 127 -11.92 3.29 -21.82
C PRO A 127 -13.26 2.57 -21.92
N LYS A 128 -13.36 1.43 -21.27
CA LYS A 128 -14.62 0.74 -21.01
C LYS A 128 -14.80 0.63 -19.49
N TYR A 129 -15.79 1.34 -18.98
CA TYR A 129 -16.24 1.26 -17.60
C TYR A 129 -17.31 0.18 -17.54
N ILE A 130 -17.10 -0.85 -16.78
CA ILE A 130 -17.97 -2.04 -16.75
C ILE A 130 -18.55 -2.16 -15.35
N SER A 131 -19.86 -2.08 -15.26
CA SER A 131 -20.60 -2.30 -14.03
C SER A 131 -20.93 -3.77 -13.83
N LYS A 132 -21.31 -4.15 -12.60
CA LYS A 132 -21.67 -5.52 -12.26
C LYS A 132 -22.82 -6.07 -13.09
N GLU A 133 -23.74 -5.20 -13.50
CA GLU A 133 -24.92 -5.52 -14.31
C GLU A 133 -24.55 -5.95 -15.73
N GLU A 134 -23.36 -5.55 -16.22
CA GLU A 134 -22.82 -5.94 -17.53
C GLU A 134 -21.98 -7.22 -17.46
N LEU A 135 -21.79 -7.78 -16.25
CA LEU A 135 -20.99 -8.98 -15.98
C LEU A 135 -21.89 -10.20 -15.76
N ASN A 136 -21.34 -11.36 -16.06
CA ASN A 136 -21.94 -12.67 -15.76
C ASN A 136 -20.86 -13.65 -15.26
N GLU A 137 -21.24 -14.87 -14.90
CA GLU A 137 -20.29 -15.87 -14.37
C GLU A 137 -19.22 -16.29 -15.41
N ASP A 138 -19.51 -16.17 -16.70
CA ASP A 138 -18.59 -16.58 -17.76
C ASP A 138 -17.53 -15.50 -18.04
N ASN A 139 -17.93 -14.21 -18.05
CA ASN A 139 -17.07 -13.12 -18.46
C ASN A 139 -16.37 -12.36 -17.30
N LEU A 140 -16.82 -12.52 -16.03
CA LEU A 140 -16.27 -11.80 -14.88
C LEU A 140 -14.74 -11.88 -14.82
N VAL A 141 -14.19 -13.09 -14.87
CA VAL A 141 -12.74 -13.28 -14.72
C VAL A 141 -11.99 -12.72 -15.92
N ASP A 142 -12.56 -12.83 -17.11
CA ASP A 142 -11.93 -12.28 -18.31
C ASP A 142 -11.86 -10.75 -18.27
N TYR A 143 -12.89 -10.07 -17.76
CA TYR A 143 -12.83 -8.61 -17.56
C TYR A 143 -11.91 -8.20 -16.39
N LEU A 144 -11.79 -8.99 -15.31
CA LEU A 144 -10.79 -8.78 -14.29
C LEU A 144 -9.36 -8.87 -14.87
N MET A 145 -9.11 -9.87 -15.71
CA MET A 145 -7.85 -10.02 -16.44
C MET A 145 -7.61 -8.86 -17.40
N ALA A 146 -8.61 -8.47 -18.20
CA ALA A 146 -8.53 -7.33 -19.12
C ALA A 146 -8.14 -6.04 -18.40
N SER A 147 -8.74 -5.78 -17.22
CA SER A 147 -8.40 -4.64 -16.37
C SER A 147 -6.97 -4.67 -15.85
N SER A 148 -6.33 -5.85 -15.82
CA SER A 148 -5.01 -6.08 -15.22
C SER A 148 -3.90 -6.39 -16.24
N CYS A 149 -4.20 -6.35 -17.52
CA CYS A 149 -3.22 -6.61 -18.60
C CYS A 149 -2.40 -5.36 -18.91
N PHE A 150 -1.37 -5.09 -18.10
CA PHE A 150 -0.44 -3.96 -18.30
C PHE A 150 0.48 -4.22 -19.51
N TYR A 151 -0.03 -3.95 -20.71
CA TYR A 151 0.69 -4.12 -21.98
C TYR A 151 1.83 -3.09 -22.10
N PRO A 152 3.04 -3.42 -22.65
CA PRO A 152 3.41 -4.70 -23.24
C PRO A 152 4.02 -5.71 -22.25
N VAL A 153 4.04 -5.41 -20.93
CA VAL A 153 4.58 -6.33 -19.93
C VAL A 153 3.75 -7.62 -19.87
N PHE A 154 2.44 -7.48 -19.89
CA PHE A 154 1.50 -8.59 -20.03
C PHE A 154 0.82 -8.57 -21.40
N GLN A 155 0.46 -9.74 -21.89
CA GLN A 155 -0.33 -9.86 -23.11
C GLN A 155 -1.69 -9.18 -22.94
N SER A 156 -2.20 -8.55 -24.02
CA SER A 156 -3.55 -8.03 -24.04
C SER A 156 -4.59 -9.17 -23.93
N LYS A 157 -5.73 -8.88 -23.31
CA LYS A 157 -6.80 -9.86 -23.16
C LYS A 157 -7.81 -9.72 -24.30
N LYS A 158 -8.00 -10.80 -25.06
CA LYS A 158 -9.07 -10.87 -26.06
C LYS A 158 -10.38 -11.27 -25.38
N ILE A 159 -11.45 -10.50 -25.61
CA ILE A 159 -12.82 -10.79 -25.20
C ILE A 159 -13.70 -10.53 -26.43
N GLU A 160 -14.34 -11.58 -26.92
CA GLU A 160 -15.11 -11.56 -28.18
C GLU A 160 -14.26 -11.08 -29.36
N ASN A 161 -14.64 -9.96 -30.00
CA ASN A 161 -13.95 -9.40 -31.15
C ASN A 161 -12.94 -8.29 -30.79
N ASP A 162 -12.84 -7.92 -29.51
CA ASP A 162 -12.03 -6.82 -29.03
C ASP A 162 -10.82 -7.30 -28.20
N GLU A 163 -9.74 -6.52 -28.23
CA GLU A 163 -8.61 -6.68 -27.33
C GLU A 163 -8.57 -5.55 -26.31
N TYR A 164 -8.30 -5.93 -25.05
CA TYR A 164 -8.26 -5.01 -23.93
C TYR A 164 -6.91 -5.02 -23.23
N VAL A 165 -6.58 -3.87 -22.67
CA VAL A 165 -5.40 -3.61 -21.82
C VAL A 165 -5.81 -2.97 -20.52
N ASP A 166 -4.86 -2.85 -19.58
CA ASP A 166 -5.07 -2.34 -18.22
C ASP A 166 -5.82 -1.00 -18.22
N GLY A 167 -6.78 -0.90 -17.31
CA GLY A 167 -7.57 0.32 -17.12
C GLY A 167 -6.74 1.52 -16.66
N GLY A 168 -5.56 1.27 -16.06
CA GLY A 168 -4.61 2.31 -15.62
C GLY A 168 -4.09 3.20 -16.72
N TYR A 169 -4.20 2.78 -17.99
CA TYR A 169 -3.90 3.63 -19.14
C TYR A 169 -4.91 4.77 -19.34
N HIS A 170 -6.03 4.74 -18.64
CA HIS A 170 -7.03 5.81 -18.76
C HIS A 170 -7.53 6.32 -17.40
N ASP A 171 -7.84 5.44 -16.46
CA ASP A 171 -8.35 5.80 -15.14
C ASP A 171 -7.87 4.79 -14.08
N ASN A 172 -6.71 5.10 -13.49
CA ASN A 172 -6.10 4.22 -12.50
C ASN A 172 -6.82 4.25 -11.13
N MET A 173 -7.71 5.21 -10.92
CA MET A 173 -8.48 5.34 -9.69
C MET A 173 -9.90 5.83 -10.00
N PRO A 174 -10.86 4.92 -10.29
CA PRO A 174 -12.16 5.25 -10.89
C PRO A 174 -13.14 5.84 -9.87
N ILE A 175 -12.84 7.05 -9.37
CA ILE A 175 -13.64 7.76 -8.37
C ILE A 175 -14.94 8.24 -9.00
N ASP A 176 -14.88 8.88 -10.19
CA ASP A 176 -16.09 9.36 -10.87
C ASP A 176 -17.02 8.22 -11.28
N PHE A 177 -16.46 7.02 -11.51
CA PHE A 177 -17.28 5.84 -11.74
C PHE A 177 -18.03 5.40 -10.47
N ALA A 178 -17.38 5.43 -9.31
CA ALA A 178 -18.07 5.19 -8.04
C ALA A 178 -19.17 6.23 -7.78
N ILE A 179 -18.94 7.51 -8.11
CA ILE A 179 -19.94 8.58 -7.99
C ILE A 179 -21.12 8.31 -8.95
N LYS A 180 -20.84 7.91 -10.19
CA LYS A 180 -21.86 7.54 -11.18
C LYS A 180 -22.73 6.37 -10.70
N LEU A 181 -22.16 5.41 -9.97
CA LEU A 181 -22.89 4.31 -9.33
C LEU A 181 -23.69 4.73 -8.08
N GLY A 182 -23.52 5.99 -7.63
CA GLY A 182 -24.28 6.61 -6.54
C GLY A 182 -23.50 6.83 -5.25
N ALA A 183 -22.15 6.78 -5.26
CA ALA A 183 -21.36 7.09 -4.07
C ALA A 183 -21.29 8.60 -3.81
N ASP A 184 -21.58 9.02 -2.57
CA ASP A 184 -21.47 10.38 -2.07
C ASP A 184 -20.43 10.52 -0.93
N GLU A 185 -20.02 9.40 -0.33
CA GLU A 185 -18.91 9.29 0.62
C GLU A 185 -17.97 8.19 0.13
N ILE A 186 -16.70 8.52 -0.12
CA ILE A 186 -15.73 7.61 -0.75
C ILE A 186 -14.49 7.47 0.13
N ILE A 187 -14.06 6.23 0.34
CA ILE A 187 -12.71 5.91 0.78
C ILE A 187 -11.94 5.43 -0.45
N ALA A 188 -10.88 6.16 -0.81
CA ALA A 188 -10.03 5.85 -1.95
C ALA A 188 -8.68 5.32 -1.44
N ILE A 189 -8.35 4.06 -1.75
CA ILE A 189 -7.06 3.46 -1.40
C ILE A 189 -6.14 3.59 -2.62
N ASP A 190 -5.21 4.53 -2.52
CA ASP A 190 -4.26 4.90 -3.57
C ASP A 190 -2.90 4.25 -3.31
N LEU A 191 -2.48 3.37 -4.19
CA LEU A 191 -1.18 2.69 -4.11
C LEU A 191 -0.01 3.56 -4.57
N GLU A 192 -0.27 4.78 -5.02
CA GLU A 192 0.73 5.67 -5.63
C GLU A 192 1.54 4.99 -6.73
N ALA A 193 0.84 4.18 -7.53
CA ALA A 193 1.40 3.40 -8.62
C ALA A 193 1.34 4.15 -9.96
N ILE A 194 2.00 3.60 -10.98
CA ILE A 194 1.97 4.12 -12.35
C ILE A 194 0.54 4.00 -12.90
N GLY A 195 0.09 5.02 -13.63
CA GLY A 195 -1.21 5.06 -14.28
C GLY A 195 -1.81 6.46 -14.27
N ILE A 196 -2.76 6.70 -15.17
CA ILE A 196 -3.40 8.00 -15.32
C ILE A 196 -4.41 8.18 -14.18
N ARG A 197 -4.26 9.27 -13.41
CA ARG A 197 -5.23 9.69 -12.41
C ARG A 197 -6.03 10.84 -12.95
N LYS A 198 -7.33 10.64 -13.09
CA LYS A 198 -8.23 11.70 -13.53
C LYS A 198 -8.50 12.70 -12.42
N LYS A 199 -8.70 13.95 -12.80
CA LYS A 199 -9.27 14.94 -11.89
C LYS A 199 -10.74 14.56 -11.65
N VAL A 200 -11.11 14.44 -10.38
CA VAL A 200 -12.50 14.14 -10.00
C VAL A 200 -13.40 15.29 -10.42
N GLN A 201 -14.47 14.97 -11.15
CA GLN A 201 -15.45 15.92 -11.66
C GLN A 201 -16.74 15.89 -10.83
N GLY A 202 -17.11 14.73 -10.31
CA GLY A 202 -18.31 14.55 -9.52
C GLY A 202 -18.17 15.09 -8.09
N LYS A 203 -19.29 15.21 -7.38
CA LYS A 203 -19.33 15.68 -5.99
C LYS A 203 -19.45 14.51 -5.02
N ALA A 204 -18.43 14.28 -4.20
CA ALA A 204 -18.45 13.33 -3.10
C ALA A 204 -17.46 13.76 -1.99
N LYS A 205 -17.68 13.28 -0.77
CA LYS A 205 -16.69 13.40 0.32
C LYS A 205 -15.66 12.30 0.14
N ILE A 206 -14.41 12.66 -0.15
CA ILE A 206 -13.36 11.68 -0.45
C ILE A 206 -12.30 11.69 0.65
N LYS A 207 -12.06 10.52 1.25
CA LYS A 207 -10.94 10.27 2.14
C LYS A 207 -9.94 9.36 1.43
N TYR A 208 -8.73 9.88 1.22
CA TYR A 208 -7.63 9.09 0.65
C TYR A 208 -6.87 8.34 1.75
N ILE A 209 -6.52 7.08 1.45
CA ILE A 209 -5.59 6.26 2.21
C ILE A 209 -4.41 6.00 1.29
N ARG A 210 -3.20 6.45 1.70
CA ARG A 210 -1.96 6.35 0.94
C ARG A 210 -0.85 5.75 1.77
N PRO A 211 0.12 5.05 1.15
CA PRO A 211 1.23 4.46 1.87
C PRO A 211 2.18 5.54 2.41
N ASN A 212 2.58 5.39 3.65
CA ASN A 212 3.66 6.18 4.25
C ASN A 212 5.04 5.53 4.06
N ASN A 213 5.07 4.26 3.69
CA ASN A 213 6.27 3.46 3.47
C ASN A 213 6.33 3.00 2.00
N ASN A 214 7.54 2.75 1.52
CA ASN A 214 7.73 2.19 0.18
C ASN A 214 7.13 0.78 0.10
N LEU A 215 6.21 0.57 -0.83
CA LEU A 215 5.55 -0.71 -1.08
C LEU A 215 6.38 -1.66 -1.97
N GLY A 216 7.55 -1.23 -2.43
CA GLY A 216 8.34 -1.96 -3.42
C GLY A 216 7.87 -1.70 -4.86
N PRO A 217 8.52 -2.32 -5.85
CA PRO A 217 8.12 -2.26 -7.25
C PRO A 217 6.79 -2.98 -7.49
N GLU A 218 6.14 -2.65 -8.60
CA GLU A 218 4.79 -3.15 -8.89
C GLU A 218 4.76 -4.60 -9.40
N MET A 219 5.84 -5.02 -10.05
CA MET A 219 5.90 -6.31 -10.75
C MET A 219 6.77 -7.36 -10.07
N ILE A 220 7.69 -6.94 -9.21
CA ILE A 220 8.67 -7.82 -8.57
C ILE A 220 8.66 -7.55 -7.08
N VAL A 221 8.04 -8.42 -6.30
CA VAL A 221 7.94 -8.25 -4.85
C VAL A 221 8.17 -9.57 -4.15
N SER A 222 9.05 -9.56 -3.15
CA SER A 222 9.27 -10.71 -2.28
C SER A 222 8.06 -10.95 -1.36
N ASN A 223 7.86 -12.21 -0.93
CA ASN A 223 6.86 -12.55 0.07
C ASN A 223 6.98 -11.71 1.35
N LYS A 224 8.20 -11.38 1.73
CA LYS A 224 8.46 -10.49 2.86
C LYS A 224 7.86 -9.10 2.64
N GLN A 225 8.00 -8.54 1.43
CA GLN A 225 7.42 -7.24 1.11
C GLN A 225 5.89 -7.29 1.03
N ILE A 226 5.32 -8.35 0.47
CA ILE A 226 3.85 -8.56 0.45
C ILE A 226 3.28 -8.53 1.87
N ARG A 227 3.90 -9.28 2.80
CA ARG A 227 3.50 -9.28 4.23
C ARG A 227 3.64 -7.90 4.88
N LYS A 228 4.70 -7.16 4.54
CA LYS A 228 4.86 -5.77 4.98
C LYS A 228 3.74 -4.88 4.45
N ASN A 229 3.40 -5.00 3.16
CA ASN A 229 2.36 -4.20 2.54
C ASN A 229 0.98 -4.43 3.19
N LEU A 230 0.64 -5.67 3.55
CA LEU A 230 -0.54 -5.98 4.37
C LEU A 230 -0.53 -5.21 5.70
N CYS A 231 0.62 -5.21 6.41
CA CYS A 231 0.75 -4.48 7.67
C CYS A 231 0.66 -2.96 7.48
N TYR A 232 1.33 -2.42 6.46
CA TYR A 232 1.31 -0.99 6.15
C TYR A 232 -0.10 -0.51 5.84
N GLY A 233 -0.85 -1.24 4.99
CA GLY A 233 -2.24 -0.89 4.68
C GLY A 233 -3.12 -0.81 5.91
N TYR A 234 -3.01 -1.79 6.81
CA TYR A 234 -3.72 -1.78 8.08
C TYR A 234 -3.32 -0.58 8.96
N ASN A 235 -2.01 -0.38 9.15
CA ASN A 235 -1.50 0.66 10.02
C ASN A 235 -1.83 2.06 9.52
N ASP A 236 -1.64 2.33 8.22
CA ASP A 236 -1.90 3.64 7.62
C ASP A 236 -3.39 3.98 7.63
N THR A 237 -4.26 2.99 7.40
CA THR A 237 -5.70 3.16 7.55
C THR A 237 -6.06 3.53 8.99
N MET A 238 -5.55 2.80 9.98
CA MET A 238 -5.80 3.10 11.39
C MET A 238 -5.29 4.49 11.79
N LYS A 239 -4.17 4.96 11.21
CA LYS A 239 -3.67 6.32 11.37
C LYS A 239 -4.59 7.35 10.71
N ALA A 240 -5.04 7.11 9.48
CA ALA A 240 -5.96 7.98 8.74
C ALA A 240 -7.30 8.20 9.47
N PHE A 241 -7.70 7.24 10.30
CA PHE A 241 -8.88 7.31 11.17
C PHE A 241 -8.54 7.68 12.64
N ASN A 242 -7.37 8.22 12.91
CA ASN A 242 -6.94 8.67 14.24
C ASN A 242 -7.05 7.60 15.35
N LYS A 243 -6.91 6.32 15.00
CA LYS A 243 -6.86 5.21 15.96
C LYS A 243 -5.44 4.83 16.37
N LEU A 244 -4.48 5.16 15.52
CA LEU A 244 -3.04 5.05 15.74
C LEU A 244 -2.38 6.37 15.34
N GLU A 245 -1.10 6.55 15.66
CA GLU A 245 -0.33 7.74 15.29
C GLU A 245 1.06 7.39 14.76
N GLY A 246 1.79 8.39 14.27
CA GLY A 246 3.05 8.23 13.56
C GLY A 246 2.88 8.40 12.04
N LYS A 247 3.99 8.31 11.31
CA LYS A 247 4.00 8.36 9.84
C LYS A 247 4.61 7.07 9.29
N LYS A 248 5.93 6.97 9.26
CA LYS A 248 6.64 5.78 8.78
C LYS A 248 6.54 4.61 9.76
N TYR A 249 6.66 4.89 11.04
CA TYR A 249 6.42 3.94 12.13
C TYR A 249 5.04 4.14 12.72
N THR A 250 4.57 3.18 13.49
CA THR A 250 3.21 3.20 14.03
C THR A 250 3.24 3.11 15.54
N PHE A 251 2.60 4.08 16.18
CA PHE A 251 2.47 4.17 17.63
C PHE A 251 1.03 4.04 18.07
N LYS A 252 0.80 3.55 19.29
CA LYS A 252 -0.49 3.61 19.93
C LYS A 252 -0.94 5.06 20.07
N LYS A 253 -2.24 5.29 20.06
CA LYS A 253 -2.83 6.62 20.19
C LYS A 253 -2.36 7.32 21.47
N ASN A 254 -2.08 8.63 21.35
CA ASN A 254 -1.63 9.53 22.42
C ASN A 254 -0.25 9.24 23.05
N GLU A 255 0.52 8.30 22.49
CA GLU A 255 1.87 8.00 23.00
C GLU A 255 2.82 9.17 22.77
N LEU A 256 2.80 9.80 21.60
CA LEU A 256 3.67 10.93 21.29
C LEU A 256 3.39 12.13 22.21
N GLU A 257 2.14 12.44 22.49
CA GLU A 257 1.75 13.53 23.38
C GLU A 257 2.19 13.28 24.82
N LYS A 258 1.96 12.03 25.30
CA LYS A 258 2.38 11.61 26.64
C LYS A 258 3.88 11.77 26.84
N TYR A 259 4.67 11.31 25.86
CA TYR A 259 6.12 11.36 25.96
C TYR A 259 6.72 12.72 25.64
N LEU A 260 6.05 13.56 24.86
CA LEU A 260 6.43 14.96 24.70
C LEU A 260 6.47 15.66 26.06
N LYS A 261 5.39 15.54 26.86
CA LYS A 261 5.34 16.12 28.21
C LYS A 261 6.48 15.63 29.12
N PHE A 262 6.89 14.38 28.95
CA PHE A 262 7.94 13.78 29.77
C PHE A 262 9.36 14.21 29.36
N TYR A 263 9.62 14.37 28.06
CA TYR A 263 10.99 14.60 27.57
C TYR A 263 11.29 16.05 27.22
N LYS A 264 10.29 16.92 27.07
CA LYS A 264 10.46 18.27 26.52
C LYS A 264 11.50 19.08 27.30
N ASP A 265 11.31 19.23 28.59
CA ASP A 265 12.16 20.10 29.42
C ASP A 265 13.62 19.60 29.44
N LYS A 266 13.79 18.30 29.61
CA LYS A 266 15.14 17.68 29.63
C LYS A 266 15.85 17.83 28.28
N TYR A 267 15.12 17.65 27.17
CA TYR A 267 15.66 17.81 25.83
C TYR A 267 16.08 19.24 25.55
N GLU A 268 15.23 20.21 25.86
CA GLU A 268 15.49 21.64 25.63
C GLU A 268 16.60 22.17 26.53
N GLN A 269 16.68 21.74 27.79
CA GLN A 269 17.81 22.06 28.69
C GLN A 269 19.15 21.55 28.14
N LEU A 270 19.20 20.31 27.63
CA LEU A 270 20.42 19.76 27.05
C LEU A 270 20.78 20.44 25.72
N ALA A 271 19.80 20.84 24.93
CA ALA A 271 20.04 21.62 23.72
C ALA A 271 20.69 22.98 24.05
N ARG A 272 20.17 23.72 25.04
CA ARG A 272 20.73 25.00 25.50
C ARG A 272 22.16 24.85 26.02
N LYS A 273 22.47 23.81 26.80
CA LYS A 273 23.84 23.53 27.25
C LYS A 273 24.81 23.36 26.07
N LYS A 274 24.34 22.87 24.94
CA LYS A 274 25.09 22.76 23.67
C LYS A 274 25.00 23.99 22.77
N LYS A 275 24.51 25.12 23.28
CA LYS A 275 24.31 26.39 22.54
C LYS A 275 23.40 26.20 21.30
N LYS A 276 22.38 25.34 21.41
CA LYS A 276 21.39 25.06 20.38
C LYS A 276 20.00 25.49 20.87
N ASP A 277 19.26 26.20 20.03
CA ASP A 277 17.86 26.59 20.31
C ASP A 277 16.92 25.57 19.63
N TYR A 278 16.84 24.38 20.21
CA TYR A 278 15.94 23.33 19.73
C TYR A 278 14.71 23.24 20.63
N GLN A 279 13.53 23.44 20.02
CA GLN A 279 12.25 23.20 20.65
C GLN A 279 11.74 21.82 20.31
N LEU A 280 11.26 21.08 21.30
CA LEU A 280 10.70 19.76 21.10
C LEU A 280 9.17 19.86 20.95
N THR A 281 8.69 19.85 19.70
CA THR A 281 7.27 19.70 19.38
C THR A 281 6.91 18.23 19.21
N LYS A 282 5.61 17.92 19.22
CA LYS A 282 5.11 16.54 18.95
C LYS A 282 5.60 16.01 17.59
N GLU A 283 5.57 16.87 16.58
CA GLU A 283 6.01 16.50 15.24
C GLU A 283 7.53 16.28 15.19
N GLU A 284 8.31 17.11 15.90
CA GLU A 284 9.74 16.92 15.99
C GLU A 284 10.11 15.65 16.75
N LEU A 285 9.46 15.37 17.89
CA LEU A 285 9.64 14.11 18.61
C LEU A 285 9.35 12.90 17.72
N ARG A 286 8.25 12.94 16.97
CA ARG A 286 7.92 11.88 16.01
C ARG A 286 9.05 11.68 14.99
N ARG A 287 9.52 12.77 14.36
CA ARG A 287 10.60 12.71 13.35
C ARG A 287 11.89 12.13 13.93
N ILE A 288 12.28 12.56 15.12
CA ILE A 288 13.50 12.06 15.79
C ILE A 288 13.37 10.55 16.04
N ILE A 289 12.27 10.10 16.64
CA ILE A 289 12.05 8.67 16.92
C ILE A 289 12.06 7.86 15.61
N GLU A 290 11.31 8.27 14.60
CA GLU A 290 11.22 7.54 13.34
C GLU A 290 12.56 7.50 12.59
N SER A 291 13.33 8.58 12.60
CA SER A 291 14.67 8.63 12.03
C SER A 291 15.63 7.68 12.77
N THR A 292 15.61 7.69 14.11
CA THR A 292 16.40 6.78 14.94
C THR A 292 16.05 5.32 14.64
N CYS A 293 14.75 5.00 14.55
CA CYS A 293 14.28 3.66 14.21
C CYS A 293 14.72 3.22 12.80
N THR A 294 14.74 4.15 11.85
CA THR A 294 15.20 3.88 10.49
C THR A 294 16.68 3.56 10.43
N ILE A 295 17.52 4.34 11.11
CA ILE A 295 18.96 4.12 11.21
C ILE A 295 19.26 2.76 11.86
N LEU A 296 18.55 2.44 12.92
CA LEU A 296 18.71 1.17 13.64
C LEU A 296 18.00 -0.01 12.96
N LYS A 297 17.32 0.22 11.81
CA LYS A 297 16.58 -0.81 11.07
C LYS A 297 15.55 -1.54 11.93
N ILE A 298 14.87 -0.82 12.82
CA ILE A 298 13.78 -1.37 13.64
C ILE A 298 12.61 -1.75 12.72
N ASP A 299 11.90 -2.81 13.07
CA ASP A 299 10.77 -3.32 12.28
C ASP A 299 9.63 -2.28 12.19
N ASP A 300 9.38 -1.77 11.00
CA ASP A 300 8.41 -0.71 10.71
C ASP A 300 6.97 -1.22 10.51
N THR A 301 6.76 -2.53 10.60
CA THR A 301 5.42 -3.13 10.45
C THR A 301 4.64 -3.19 11.76
N LYS A 302 5.33 -3.11 12.91
CA LYS A 302 4.74 -3.28 14.24
C LYS A 302 4.13 -2.00 14.78
N ILE A 303 3.20 -2.18 15.72
CA ILE A 303 2.60 -1.09 16.50
C ILE A 303 3.33 -1.01 17.86
N TYR A 304 3.86 0.15 18.17
CA TYR A 304 4.68 0.37 19.36
C TYR A 304 4.01 1.29 20.40
N THR A 305 4.37 1.10 21.65
CA THR A 305 4.40 2.18 22.64
C THR A 305 5.77 2.86 22.58
N ILE A 306 5.85 4.14 22.92
CA ILE A 306 7.15 4.84 22.95
C ILE A 306 8.11 4.19 23.94
N LYS A 307 7.62 3.76 25.11
CA LYS A 307 8.43 3.02 26.10
C LYS A 307 9.09 1.78 25.48
N LYS A 308 8.30 0.99 24.70
CA LYS A 308 8.85 -0.23 24.08
C LYS A 308 9.89 0.09 23.02
N ILE A 309 9.66 1.11 22.20
CA ILE A 309 10.63 1.47 21.16
C ILE A 309 11.89 2.06 21.73
N ASN A 310 11.81 2.86 22.81
CA ASN A 310 12.98 3.38 23.52
C ASN A 310 13.83 2.27 24.12
N ASN A 311 13.20 1.25 24.71
CA ASN A 311 13.93 0.08 25.21
C ASN A 311 14.68 -0.68 24.10
N ILE A 312 14.05 -0.79 22.90
CA ILE A 312 14.71 -1.41 21.74
C ILE A 312 15.90 -0.55 21.29
N ILE A 313 15.71 0.77 21.21
CA ILE A 313 16.77 1.72 20.84
C ILE A 313 17.95 1.60 21.80
N LYS A 314 17.72 1.69 23.12
CA LYS A 314 18.77 1.53 24.14
C LYS A 314 19.57 0.24 23.94
N LYS A 315 18.87 -0.89 23.89
CA LYS A 315 19.51 -2.19 23.73
C LYS A 315 20.37 -2.27 22.47
N GLN A 316 19.88 -1.72 21.34
CA GLN A 316 20.66 -1.74 20.08
C GLN A 316 21.85 -0.79 20.10
N VAL A 317 21.72 0.36 20.76
CA VAL A 317 22.81 1.32 20.95
C VAL A 317 23.93 0.72 21.82
N GLU A 318 23.54 0.05 22.91
CA GLU A 318 24.50 -0.63 23.83
C GLU A 318 25.21 -1.80 23.12
N GLN A 319 24.48 -2.64 22.39
CA GLN A 319 25.03 -3.84 21.76
C GLN A 319 25.95 -3.57 20.57
N LYS A 320 25.65 -2.58 19.75
CA LYS A 320 26.37 -2.35 18.49
C LYS A 320 27.59 -1.46 18.62
N GLY A 321 27.81 -0.84 19.79
CA GLY A 321 28.89 0.14 19.96
C GLY A 321 28.78 1.35 18.99
N PHE A 322 27.83 1.30 18.07
CA PHE A 322 27.64 2.15 16.91
C PHE A 322 27.57 3.64 17.25
N PHE A 323 27.03 3.94 18.42
CA PHE A 323 26.91 5.31 18.91
C PHE A 323 28.10 5.77 19.78
N LYS A 324 28.94 4.88 20.32
CA LYS A 324 30.08 5.31 21.13
C LYS A 324 31.14 6.05 20.30
N GLU A 325 31.40 5.59 19.09
CA GLU A 325 32.32 6.29 18.18
C GLU A 325 31.67 7.53 17.53
N GLU A 326 30.40 7.46 17.13
CA GLU A 326 29.72 8.59 16.52
C GLU A 326 29.35 9.69 17.54
N LEU A 327 29.00 9.33 18.80
CA LEU A 327 28.85 10.30 19.90
C LEU A 327 30.19 10.94 20.29
N LYS A 328 31.30 10.23 20.19
CA LYS A 328 32.66 10.81 20.34
C LYS A 328 33.03 11.71 19.18
N ASN A 329 32.54 11.43 17.96
CA ASN A 329 32.79 12.19 16.73
C ASN A 329 31.89 13.41 16.55
N ILE A 330 30.81 13.57 17.35
CA ILE A 330 30.00 14.82 17.39
C ILE A 330 30.86 16.04 17.74
N ASN A 331 32.00 15.83 18.40
CA ASN A 331 33.00 16.89 18.65
C ASN A 331 34.03 17.09 17.52
N LYS A 332 34.03 16.25 16.50
CA LYS A 332 34.93 16.37 15.35
C LYS A 332 34.10 16.41 14.05
N LYS A 333 34.25 17.46 13.29
CA LYS A 333 33.55 17.91 12.05
C LYS A 333 33.34 16.86 10.91
N LYS A 334 33.23 15.57 11.18
CA LYS A 334 32.85 14.53 10.21
C LYS A 334 31.71 13.70 10.75
N ILE A 335 30.49 14.27 10.64
CA ILE A 335 29.26 13.51 10.86
C ILE A 335 28.95 12.80 9.53
N THR A 336 29.00 11.49 9.53
CA THR A 336 28.32 10.70 8.51
C THR A 336 26.84 11.06 8.54
N PHE A 337 26.20 11.27 7.40
CA PHE A 337 24.86 11.83 7.16
C PHE A 337 23.68 11.23 7.98
N ALA A 338 23.89 10.30 8.88
CA ALA A 338 22.86 9.51 9.53
C ALA A 338 22.40 10.03 10.90
N ILE A 339 23.25 10.65 11.71
CA ILE A 339 22.91 11.08 13.07
C ILE A 339 23.13 12.59 13.19
N ASN A 340 22.01 13.31 13.31
CA ASN A 340 22.06 14.73 13.62
C ASN A 340 22.06 14.96 15.14
N ASP A 341 22.43 16.20 15.56
CA ASP A 341 22.46 16.61 16.96
C ASP A 341 21.16 16.29 17.72
N LYS A 342 20.03 16.34 17.05
CA LYS A 342 18.70 16.10 17.64
C LYS A 342 18.50 14.64 18.03
N ILE A 343 18.96 13.71 17.20
CA ILE A 343 18.91 12.26 17.48
C ILE A 343 19.85 11.92 18.64
N ALA A 344 21.07 12.51 18.64
CA ALA A 344 22.02 12.30 19.73
C ALA A 344 21.48 12.81 21.07
N LEU A 345 20.86 13.99 21.09
CA LEU A 345 20.17 14.54 22.26
C LEU A 345 19.06 13.62 22.74
N TYR A 346 18.22 13.13 21.81
CA TYR A 346 17.14 12.22 22.17
C TYR A 346 17.66 10.92 22.81
N ILE A 347 18.67 10.30 22.22
CA ILE A 347 19.26 9.07 22.74
C ILE A 347 19.85 9.29 24.15
N SER A 348 20.39 10.45 24.44
CA SER A 348 20.95 10.76 25.76
C SER A 348 19.92 10.96 26.88
N ILE A 349 18.64 11.12 26.53
CA ILE A 349 17.55 11.36 27.49
C ILE A 349 16.62 10.17 27.70
N ILE A 350 16.61 9.20 26.77
CA ILE A 350 15.75 8.02 26.86
C ILE A 350 16.39 6.87 27.70
#